data_5a41388c16024e50b75b6738e98a8512
#
_entry.id   5a41388c16024e50b75b6738e98a8512
#
_cell.length_a   1.000
_cell.length_b   1.000
_cell.length_c   1.000
_cell.angle_alpha   90.00
_cell.angle_beta   90.00
_cell.angle_gamma   90.00
#
_symmetry.space_group_name_H-M   'P 1'
#
loop_
_entity.id
_entity.type
_entity.pdbx_description
1 polymer ?
#
loop_
_entity_poly.entity_id
_entity_poly.type
_entity_poly.pdbx_seq_one_letter_code
_entity_poly.pdbx_strand_id
1 'polypeptide(L)'
;MPPLMLRVTILSLAFFAAACSKPAATPPAPAAIPPPTPTAATPYGANPTASGTFTHEGVKLYFETYGTGEPLLLVHGNGMSIGSMAAQIDFFKSHRKVIAMDSRDHGRSADSDSPITYEKMTDDLAALIEHLAVGPVDVVGWSDGGIEALLLGVRHPAKVRKLVSMAANLNPGKRAIYEETDALLRQMLAEMPEAARNTPEGKRAVKVTSMMFKEPNIDPVLLAKVSAPTLVLAGDHDLIRTEHIVEIYTHLPNAQLAIFPDSTHMVPFDNPELFNGTIERFLATPFVKKDRIPDTMKSYEKLQAGLAK
;
A
#
# COMPACT_ATOMS: atom_id res chain seq x y z
N MET A 1 30.47 51.54 -15.64
CA MET A 1 30.00 51.62 -14.26
C MET A 1 30.66 50.48 -13.49
N PRO A 2 31.46 50.80 -12.44
CA PRO A 2 32.27 49.79 -11.73
C PRO A 2 31.49 49.04 -10.64
N PRO A 3 31.99 47.87 -10.22
CA PRO A 3 31.31 47.01 -9.25
C PRO A 3 31.55 47.45 -7.80
N LEU A 4 30.54 47.32 -6.97
CA LEU A 4 30.52 47.67 -5.55
C LEU A 4 31.24 46.60 -4.72
N MET A 5 32.35 46.96 -4.09
CA MET A 5 33.07 46.14 -3.12
C MET A 5 32.36 46.15 -1.77
N LEU A 6 32.04 44.99 -1.25
CA LEU A 6 31.53 44.80 0.11
C LEU A 6 32.71 44.61 1.08
N ARG A 7 32.83 45.55 2.04
CA ARG A 7 33.88 45.51 3.06
C ARG A 7 33.45 44.56 4.20
N VAL A 8 34.31 43.59 4.51
CA VAL A 8 34.24 42.72 5.65
C VAL A 8 34.91 43.43 6.83
N THR A 9 34.18 43.68 7.92
CA THR A 9 34.71 44.21 9.19
C THR A 9 35.00 43.05 10.13
N ILE A 10 36.29 42.90 10.47
CA ILE A 10 36.80 41.95 11.46
C ILE A 10 36.58 42.54 12.84
N LEU A 11 35.82 41.81 13.71
CA LEU A 11 35.66 42.18 15.11
C LEU A 11 36.56 41.31 15.99
N SER A 12 37.39 41.95 16.78
CA SER A 12 38.45 41.39 17.61
C SER A 12 37.91 40.61 18.82
N LEU A 13 38.48 39.41 19.06
CA LEU A 13 38.26 38.62 20.28
C LEU A 13 39.02 39.24 21.47
N ALA A 14 38.31 39.52 22.55
CA ALA A 14 38.88 39.82 23.88
C ALA A 14 38.93 38.51 24.69
N PHE A 15 40.12 38.13 25.13
CA PHE A 15 40.35 37.00 26.04
C PHE A 15 39.94 37.41 27.45
N PHE A 16 38.99 36.66 28.07
CA PHE A 16 38.79 36.65 29.51
C PHE A 16 39.34 35.34 30.08
N ALA A 17 40.40 35.46 30.89
CA ALA A 17 40.92 34.38 31.70
C ALA A 17 39.99 34.18 32.92
N ALA A 18 39.29 33.04 32.98
CA ALA A 18 38.54 32.64 34.17
C ALA A 18 39.30 31.49 34.86
N ALA A 19 39.52 31.68 36.17
CA ALA A 19 40.25 30.80 37.06
C ALA A 19 39.56 29.45 37.21
N CYS A 20 40.36 28.34 37.13
CA CYS A 20 39.92 26.99 37.40
C CYS A 20 39.62 26.78 38.90
N SER A 21 38.35 26.62 39.24
CA SER A 21 37.90 25.94 40.44
C SER A 21 37.42 24.53 40.06
N LYS A 22 38.05 23.47 40.62
CA LYS A 22 37.63 22.07 40.42
C LYS A 22 36.23 21.88 40.97
N PRO A 23 35.29 21.33 40.17
CA PRO A 23 33.99 20.90 40.70
C PRO A 23 34.17 19.64 41.58
N ALA A 24 33.49 19.60 42.73
CA ALA A 24 33.39 18.42 43.58
C ALA A 24 32.73 17.26 42.84
N ALA A 25 33.28 16.05 43.00
CA ALA A 25 32.76 14.85 42.39
C ALA A 25 31.34 14.56 42.86
N THR A 26 30.39 14.53 41.95
CA THR A 26 29.01 14.06 42.17
C THR A 26 29.04 12.55 42.42
N PRO A 27 28.33 12.02 43.44
CA PRO A 27 28.25 10.57 43.64
C PRO A 27 27.60 9.90 42.42
N PRO A 28 28.03 8.66 42.06
CA PRO A 28 27.48 7.96 40.91
C PRO A 28 25.96 7.72 41.07
N ALA A 29 25.20 8.07 40.06
CA ALA A 29 23.79 7.74 39.99
C ALA A 29 23.59 6.22 40.10
N PRO A 30 22.51 5.76 40.77
CA PRO A 30 22.23 4.31 40.81
C PRO A 30 22.06 3.79 39.37
N ALA A 31 22.69 2.62 39.11
CA ALA A 31 22.67 1.97 37.82
C ALA A 31 21.21 1.76 37.38
N ALA A 32 20.82 2.40 36.26
CA ALA A 32 19.52 2.18 35.67
C ALA A 32 19.37 0.68 35.31
N ILE A 33 18.30 0.07 35.77
CA ILE A 33 17.90 -1.28 35.34
C ILE A 33 17.75 -1.22 33.82
N PRO A 34 18.49 -2.01 33.03
CA PRO A 34 18.32 -2.00 31.60
C PRO A 34 16.86 -2.36 31.27
N PRO A 35 16.21 -1.66 30.34
CA PRO A 35 14.87 -2.01 29.90
C PRO A 35 14.89 -3.48 29.42
N PRO A 36 13.81 -4.24 29.67
CA PRO A 36 13.72 -5.62 29.19
C PRO A 36 14.01 -5.65 27.71
N THR A 37 14.93 -6.50 27.27
CA THR A 37 15.24 -6.71 25.86
C THR A 37 13.93 -7.06 25.16
N PRO A 38 13.47 -6.31 24.13
CA PRO A 38 12.26 -6.65 23.43
C PRO A 38 12.47 -8.07 22.87
N THR A 39 11.61 -8.99 23.26
CA THR A 39 11.50 -10.28 22.56
C THR A 39 11.23 -9.93 21.10
N ALA A 40 12.13 -10.33 20.20
CA ALA A 40 11.96 -10.05 18.78
C ALA A 40 10.58 -10.54 18.36
N ALA A 41 9.70 -9.61 17.97
CA ALA A 41 8.37 -9.97 17.52
C ALA A 41 8.51 -10.91 16.32
N THR A 42 7.73 -11.98 16.26
CA THR A 42 7.71 -12.87 15.10
C THR A 42 7.32 -12.05 13.87
N PRO A 43 8.14 -12.01 12.82
CA PRO A 43 7.87 -11.16 11.68
C PRO A 43 6.59 -11.59 10.97
N TYR A 44 5.83 -10.62 10.44
CA TYR A 44 4.69 -10.88 9.57
C TYR A 44 5.12 -11.68 8.34
N GLY A 45 4.28 -12.59 7.86
CA GLY A 45 4.61 -13.53 6.80
C GLY A 45 5.38 -14.77 7.30
N ALA A 46 5.63 -14.88 8.61
CA ALA A 46 6.31 -16.03 9.21
C ALA A 46 5.78 -16.38 10.63
N ASN A 47 4.55 -15.94 10.96
CA ASN A 47 3.98 -16.10 12.29
C ASN A 47 3.17 -17.40 12.40
N PRO A 48 3.70 -18.47 13.02
CA PRO A 48 3.02 -19.76 13.08
C PRO A 48 1.74 -19.74 13.93
N THR A 49 1.57 -18.76 14.82
CA THR A 49 0.38 -18.66 15.67
C THR A 49 -0.76 -17.91 15.01
N ALA A 50 -0.48 -17.14 13.95
CA ALA A 50 -1.46 -16.36 13.20
C ALA A 50 -1.76 -16.97 11.82
N SER A 51 -0.96 -17.97 11.39
CA SER A 51 -1.00 -18.50 10.02
C SER A 51 -1.96 -19.65 9.83
N GLY A 52 -2.42 -19.75 8.59
CA GLY A 52 -3.12 -20.90 8.05
C GLY A 52 -2.72 -21.16 6.61
N THR A 53 -3.17 -22.30 6.10
CA THR A 53 -3.03 -22.63 4.67
C THR A 53 -4.31 -23.24 4.15
N PHE A 54 -4.62 -23.02 2.89
CA PHE A 54 -5.69 -23.71 2.18
C PHE A 54 -5.23 -24.02 0.76
N THR A 55 -5.97 -24.85 0.06
CA THR A 55 -5.64 -25.20 -1.33
C THR A 55 -6.73 -24.72 -2.26
N HIS A 56 -6.34 -24.00 -3.31
CA HIS A 56 -7.25 -23.57 -4.38
C HIS A 56 -6.60 -23.86 -5.73
N GLU A 57 -7.34 -24.48 -6.64
CA GLU A 57 -6.85 -24.93 -7.96
C GLU A 57 -5.48 -25.66 -7.92
N GLY A 58 -5.31 -26.53 -6.92
CA GLY A 58 -4.08 -27.30 -6.72
C GLY A 58 -2.90 -26.56 -6.13
N VAL A 59 -3.02 -25.25 -5.87
CA VAL A 59 -1.98 -24.42 -5.25
C VAL A 59 -2.25 -24.28 -3.75
N LYS A 60 -1.25 -24.59 -2.92
CA LYS A 60 -1.32 -24.37 -1.46
C LYS A 60 -0.97 -22.92 -1.16
N LEU A 61 -1.92 -22.19 -0.62
CA LEU A 61 -1.83 -20.77 -0.33
C LEU A 61 -1.65 -20.54 1.17
N TYR A 62 -0.79 -19.58 1.52
CA TYR A 62 -0.45 -19.19 2.88
C TYR A 62 -1.11 -17.87 3.25
N PHE A 63 -1.71 -17.78 4.42
CA PHE A 63 -2.30 -16.56 4.93
C PHE A 63 -2.03 -16.38 6.42
N GLU A 64 -2.20 -15.17 6.91
CA GLU A 64 -2.15 -14.81 8.33
C GLU A 64 -3.36 -13.97 8.70
N THR A 65 -3.82 -14.10 9.97
CA THR A 65 -4.93 -13.30 10.50
C THR A 65 -4.54 -12.66 11.82
N TYR A 66 -4.92 -11.37 12.00
CA TYR A 66 -4.56 -10.58 13.16
C TYR A 66 -5.73 -9.73 13.65
N GLY A 67 -5.82 -9.53 14.97
CA GLY A 67 -6.86 -8.68 15.55
C GLY A 67 -8.27 -9.28 15.49
N THR A 68 -9.24 -8.45 15.82
CA THR A 68 -10.67 -8.79 15.84
C THR A 68 -11.50 -7.62 15.32
N GLY A 69 -12.76 -7.87 14.96
CA GLY A 69 -13.66 -6.83 14.43
C GLY A 69 -14.03 -7.08 12.98
N GLU A 70 -14.35 -6.00 12.27
CA GLU A 70 -14.73 -6.04 10.86
C GLU A 70 -13.58 -6.56 9.98
N PRO A 71 -13.85 -7.53 9.09
CA PRO A 71 -12.80 -8.14 8.30
C PRO A 71 -12.21 -7.18 7.26
N LEU A 72 -10.88 -7.10 7.22
CA LEU A 72 -10.08 -6.32 6.29
C LEU A 72 -9.06 -7.22 5.60
N LEU A 73 -9.17 -7.39 4.30
CA LEU A 73 -8.21 -8.12 3.46
C LEU A 73 -7.14 -7.15 2.94
N LEU A 74 -5.88 -7.42 3.25
CA LEU A 74 -4.72 -6.72 2.73
C LEU A 74 -4.07 -7.54 1.62
N VAL A 75 -3.79 -6.92 0.46
CA VAL A 75 -3.23 -7.56 -0.72
C VAL A 75 -1.95 -6.82 -1.13
N HIS A 76 -0.82 -7.53 -1.12
CA HIS A 76 0.50 -6.99 -1.43
C HIS A 76 0.75 -6.82 -2.93
N GLY A 77 1.83 -6.11 -3.29
CA GLY A 77 2.27 -5.90 -4.68
C GLY A 77 3.15 -7.01 -5.25
N ASN A 78 3.52 -6.88 -6.53
CA ASN A 78 4.36 -7.83 -7.26
C ASN A 78 5.69 -8.10 -6.54
N GLY A 79 6.08 -9.38 -6.49
CA GLY A 79 7.35 -9.81 -5.87
C GLY A 79 7.41 -9.61 -4.35
N MET A 80 6.32 -9.17 -3.71
CA MET A 80 6.24 -8.92 -2.27
C MET A 80 5.59 -10.09 -1.52
N SER A 81 5.25 -9.88 -0.25
CA SER A 81 4.61 -10.87 0.63
C SER A 81 3.87 -10.16 1.77
N ILE A 82 3.22 -10.92 2.64
CA ILE A 82 2.57 -10.40 3.86
C ILE A 82 3.49 -9.47 4.65
N GLY A 83 4.77 -9.79 4.74
CA GLY A 83 5.76 -8.98 5.47
C GLY A 83 5.87 -7.54 4.96
N SER A 84 5.62 -7.30 3.69
CA SER A 84 5.62 -5.95 3.13
C SER A 84 4.47 -5.07 3.62
N MET A 85 3.39 -5.68 4.13
CA MET A 85 2.22 -4.97 4.66
C MET A 85 2.30 -4.73 6.18
N ALA A 86 3.48 -4.85 6.78
CA ALA A 86 3.68 -4.79 8.23
C ALA A 86 3.08 -3.54 8.89
N ALA A 87 3.35 -2.36 8.32
CA ALA A 87 2.82 -1.09 8.84
C ALA A 87 1.29 -1.00 8.77
N GLN A 88 0.67 -1.61 7.75
CA GLN A 88 -0.78 -1.69 7.59
C GLN A 88 -1.36 -2.69 8.60
N ILE A 89 -0.73 -3.86 8.76
CA ILE A 89 -1.15 -4.87 9.73
C ILE A 89 -1.09 -4.27 11.14
N ASP A 90 0.01 -3.61 11.50
CA ASP A 90 0.18 -2.99 12.83
C ASP A 90 -0.88 -1.94 13.13
N PHE A 91 -1.20 -1.13 12.14
CA PHE A 91 -2.21 -0.08 12.29
C PHE A 91 -3.62 -0.67 12.45
N PHE A 92 -4.03 -1.55 11.54
CA PHE A 92 -5.42 -2.02 11.47
C PHE A 92 -5.76 -3.13 12.47
N LYS A 93 -4.82 -3.98 12.88
CA LYS A 93 -5.08 -5.12 13.80
C LYS A 93 -5.62 -4.71 15.16
N SER A 94 -5.44 -3.45 15.57
CA SER A 94 -5.91 -2.93 16.84
C SER A 94 -7.44 -2.80 16.92
N HIS A 95 -8.12 -2.72 15.76
CA HIS A 95 -9.56 -2.47 15.68
C HIS A 95 -10.26 -3.17 14.51
N ARG A 96 -9.55 -3.98 13.72
CA ARG A 96 -10.07 -4.80 12.62
C ARG A 96 -9.53 -6.22 12.67
N LYS A 97 -10.29 -7.17 12.12
CA LYS A 97 -9.77 -8.50 11.81
C LYS A 97 -9.01 -8.41 10.48
N VAL A 98 -7.70 -8.21 10.57
CA VAL A 98 -6.82 -8.16 9.39
C VAL A 98 -6.58 -9.56 8.87
N ILE A 99 -6.74 -9.75 7.57
CA ILE A 99 -6.45 -10.97 6.81
C ILE A 99 -5.43 -10.57 5.76
N ALA A 100 -4.31 -11.28 5.67
CA ALA A 100 -3.30 -11.07 4.66
C ALA A 100 -2.89 -12.40 4.06
N MET A 101 -2.73 -12.48 2.74
CA MET A 101 -2.35 -13.69 2.02
C MET A 101 -1.09 -13.43 1.20
N ASP A 102 -0.17 -14.38 1.19
CA ASP A 102 0.83 -14.43 0.14
C ASP A 102 0.15 -14.94 -1.13
N SER A 103 0.12 -14.13 -2.18
CA SER A 103 -0.44 -14.53 -3.48
C SER A 103 0.28 -15.75 -4.04
N ARG A 104 -0.37 -16.52 -4.93
CA ARG A 104 0.31 -17.66 -5.59
C ARG A 104 1.64 -17.21 -6.20
N ASP A 105 2.64 -18.06 -6.20
CA ASP A 105 4.00 -17.74 -6.66
C ASP A 105 4.69 -16.61 -5.86
N HIS A 106 4.21 -16.28 -4.64
CA HIS A 106 4.79 -15.27 -3.76
C HIS A 106 4.97 -15.80 -2.33
N GLY A 107 5.91 -15.21 -1.59
CA GLY A 107 6.12 -15.46 -0.18
C GLY A 107 6.20 -16.96 0.18
N ARG A 108 5.29 -17.41 1.05
CA ARG A 108 5.17 -18.81 1.50
C ARG A 108 4.09 -19.61 0.77
N SER A 109 3.34 -18.99 -0.12
CA SER A 109 2.44 -19.70 -1.01
C SER A 109 3.24 -20.53 -2.01
N ALA A 110 2.67 -21.68 -2.40
CA ALA A 110 3.34 -22.58 -3.34
C ALA A 110 3.43 -21.95 -4.74
N ASP A 111 4.45 -22.40 -5.48
CA ASP A 111 4.56 -22.12 -6.89
C ASP A 111 3.51 -22.90 -7.67
N SER A 112 2.93 -22.27 -8.68
CA SER A 112 1.99 -22.90 -9.59
C SER A 112 2.71 -23.37 -10.86
N ASP A 113 2.32 -24.55 -11.36
CA ASP A 113 2.82 -25.07 -12.64
C ASP A 113 2.20 -24.34 -13.84
N SER A 114 1.06 -23.67 -13.62
CA SER A 114 0.36 -22.93 -14.67
C SER A 114 0.83 -21.49 -14.77
N PRO A 115 0.58 -20.80 -15.91
CA PRO A 115 0.78 -19.36 -15.98
C PRO A 115 0.01 -18.62 -14.88
N ILE A 116 0.69 -17.67 -14.24
CA ILE A 116 0.08 -16.78 -13.26
C ILE A 116 -0.67 -15.67 -14.00
N THR A 117 -1.87 -15.31 -13.53
CA THR A 117 -2.68 -14.18 -14.02
C THR A 117 -3.35 -13.46 -12.87
N TYR A 118 -3.72 -12.20 -13.06
CA TYR A 118 -4.43 -11.44 -12.03
C TYR A 118 -5.81 -12.04 -11.72
N GLU A 119 -6.48 -12.63 -12.71
CA GLU A 119 -7.76 -13.31 -12.50
C GLU A 119 -7.63 -14.50 -11.56
N LYS A 120 -6.58 -15.34 -11.74
CA LYS A 120 -6.34 -16.48 -10.85
C LYS A 120 -6.00 -16.03 -9.43
N MET A 121 -5.16 -15.01 -9.30
CA MET A 121 -4.80 -14.44 -7.99
C MET A 121 -6.05 -13.87 -7.30
N THR A 122 -6.92 -13.19 -8.05
CA THR A 122 -8.20 -12.69 -7.55
C THR A 122 -9.14 -13.81 -7.11
N ASP A 123 -9.23 -14.90 -7.88
CA ASP A 123 -10.07 -16.06 -7.53
C ASP A 123 -9.52 -16.78 -6.27
N ASP A 124 -8.21 -16.73 -6.01
CA ASP A 124 -7.61 -17.17 -4.74
C ASP A 124 -8.07 -16.33 -3.55
N LEU A 125 -8.13 -15.00 -3.71
CA LEU A 125 -8.65 -14.10 -2.67
C LEU A 125 -10.13 -14.41 -2.37
N ALA A 126 -10.92 -14.64 -3.42
CA ALA A 126 -12.32 -15.01 -3.27
C ALA A 126 -12.50 -16.35 -2.54
N ALA A 127 -11.65 -17.33 -2.84
CA ALA A 127 -11.62 -18.62 -2.17
C ALA A 127 -11.15 -18.51 -0.71
N LEU A 128 -10.19 -17.63 -0.40
CA LEU A 128 -9.77 -17.36 0.98
C LEU A 128 -10.93 -16.80 1.83
N ILE A 129 -11.68 -15.84 1.30
CA ILE A 129 -12.84 -15.25 1.98
C ILE A 129 -13.88 -16.34 2.31
N GLU A 130 -14.12 -17.27 1.38
CA GLU A 130 -15.00 -18.43 1.61
C GLU A 130 -14.42 -19.40 2.63
N HIS A 131 -13.13 -19.75 2.50
CA HIS A 131 -12.45 -20.66 3.42
C HIS A 131 -12.53 -20.17 4.87
N LEU A 132 -12.37 -18.86 5.08
CA LEU A 132 -12.43 -18.24 6.41
C LEU A 132 -13.85 -17.98 6.90
N ALA A 133 -14.87 -18.12 6.04
CA ALA A 133 -16.27 -17.84 6.34
C ALA A 133 -16.52 -16.46 6.99
N VAL A 134 -15.79 -15.44 6.52
CA VAL A 134 -15.83 -14.09 7.14
C VAL A 134 -16.87 -13.16 6.53
N GLY A 135 -17.60 -13.61 5.49
CA GLY A 135 -18.59 -12.80 4.77
C GLY A 135 -17.93 -11.72 3.89
N PRO A 136 -18.67 -10.67 3.47
CA PRO A 136 -18.09 -9.58 2.72
C PRO A 136 -17.02 -8.84 3.53
N VAL A 137 -15.88 -8.57 2.91
CA VAL A 137 -14.71 -7.92 3.54
C VAL A 137 -14.48 -6.51 2.97
N ASP A 138 -13.83 -5.66 3.76
CA ASP A 138 -13.13 -4.52 3.18
C ASP A 138 -11.82 -5.02 2.55
N VAL A 139 -11.41 -4.43 1.42
CA VAL A 139 -10.21 -4.83 0.71
C VAL A 139 -9.29 -3.64 0.53
N VAL A 140 -8.02 -3.80 0.84
CA VAL A 140 -6.96 -2.82 0.55
C VAL A 140 -5.87 -3.50 -0.24
N GLY A 141 -5.69 -3.10 -1.48
CA GLY A 141 -4.66 -3.62 -2.36
C GLY A 141 -3.70 -2.53 -2.83
N TRP A 142 -2.42 -2.87 -2.89
CA TRP A 142 -1.35 -2.02 -3.39
C TRP A 142 -0.69 -2.63 -4.63
N SER A 143 -0.51 -1.82 -5.70
CA SER A 143 0.13 -2.25 -6.95
C SER A 143 -0.63 -3.44 -7.57
N ASP A 144 0.00 -4.61 -7.74
CA ASP A 144 -0.70 -5.83 -8.18
C ASP A 144 -1.92 -6.12 -7.30
N GLY A 145 -1.79 -5.97 -5.98
CA GLY A 145 -2.92 -6.10 -5.05
C GLY A 145 -4.05 -5.10 -5.32
N GLY A 146 -3.72 -3.92 -5.83
CA GLY A 146 -4.71 -2.92 -6.27
C GLY A 146 -5.48 -3.38 -7.50
N ILE A 147 -4.81 -4.07 -8.44
CA ILE A 147 -5.42 -4.72 -9.62
C ILE A 147 -6.34 -5.86 -9.17
N GLU A 148 -5.84 -6.74 -8.29
CA GLU A 148 -6.60 -7.85 -7.74
C GLU A 148 -7.85 -7.36 -6.98
N ALA A 149 -7.73 -6.27 -6.22
CA ALA A 149 -8.86 -5.66 -5.53
C ALA A 149 -9.95 -5.18 -6.51
N LEU A 150 -9.58 -4.50 -7.60
CA LEU A 150 -10.52 -4.09 -8.66
C LEU A 150 -11.19 -5.31 -9.29
N LEU A 151 -10.41 -6.32 -9.66
CA LEU A 151 -10.94 -7.55 -10.24
C LEU A 151 -11.84 -8.31 -9.27
N LEU A 152 -11.53 -8.31 -7.96
CA LEU A 152 -12.40 -8.91 -6.95
C LEU A 152 -13.76 -8.22 -6.91
N GLY A 153 -13.78 -6.89 -7.00
CA GLY A 153 -15.01 -6.12 -7.13
C GLY A 153 -15.80 -6.39 -8.41
N VAL A 154 -15.11 -6.67 -9.53
CA VAL A 154 -15.73 -7.01 -10.82
C VAL A 154 -16.28 -8.44 -10.86
N ARG A 155 -15.48 -9.42 -10.38
CA ARG A 155 -15.74 -10.86 -10.52
C ARG A 155 -16.57 -11.44 -9.37
N HIS A 156 -16.35 -10.91 -8.16
CA HIS A 156 -16.95 -11.41 -6.91
C HIS A 156 -17.57 -10.28 -6.07
N PRO A 157 -18.45 -9.42 -6.63
CA PRO A 157 -18.95 -8.21 -5.97
C PRO A 157 -19.63 -8.49 -4.63
N ALA A 158 -20.25 -9.65 -4.45
CA ALA A 158 -20.90 -10.05 -3.19
C ALA A 158 -19.91 -10.30 -2.03
N LYS A 159 -18.60 -10.43 -2.32
CA LYS A 159 -17.54 -10.63 -1.33
C LYS A 159 -16.88 -9.33 -0.85
N VAL A 160 -17.20 -8.20 -1.49
CA VAL A 160 -16.56 -6.91 -1.23
C VAL A 160 -17.54 -5.93 -0.61
N ARG A 161 -17.21 -5.41 0.58
CA ARG A 161 -17.99 -4.38 1.26
C ARG A 161 -17.53 -2.98 0.87
N LYS A 162 -16.24 -2.72 0.94
CA LYS A 162 -15.54 -1.53 0.45
C LYS A 162 -14.21 -1.92 -0.16
N LEU A 163 -13.73 -1.12 -1.11
CA LEU A 163 -12.53 -1.41 -1.87
C LEU A 163 -11.58 -0.22 -1.87
N VAL A 164 -10.31 -0.47 -1.62
CA VAL A 164 -9.22 0.48 -1.81
C VAL A 164 -8.25 -0.10 -2.83
N SER A 165 -8.04 0.62 -3.93
CA SER A 165 -7.09 0.28 -4.98
C SER A 165 -6.02 1.37 -5.04
N MET A 166 -4.80 1.03 -4.62
CA MET A 166 -3.64 1.91 -4.68
C MET A 166 -2.75 1.55 -5.85
N ALA A 167 -2.51 2.53 -6.74
CA ALA A 167 -1.54 2.45 -7.82
C ALA A 167 -1.74 1.23 -8.75
N ALA A 168 -2.99 0.92 -9.07
CA ALA A 168 -3.34 -0.14 -10.01
C ALA A 168 -3.27 0.36 -11.46
N ASN A 169 -3.04 -0.58 -12.38
CA ASN A 169 -3.20 -0.35 -13.82
C ASN A 169 -4.20 -1.35 -14.42
N LEU A 170 -4.84 -0.98 -15.53
CA LEU A 170 -5.78 -1.85 -16.27
C LEU A 170 -5.14 -2.54 -17.46
N ASN A 171 -3.96 -2.08 -17.89
CA ASN A 171 -3.19 -2.66 -18.97
C ASN A 171 -1.69 -2.37 -18.80
N PRO A 172 -0.80 -3.18 -19.39
CA PRO A 172 0.65 -3.02 -19.25
C PRO A 172 1.24 -1.98 -20.22
N GLY A 173 0.41 -1.29 -21.00
CA GLY A 173 0.87 -0.40 -22.06
C GLY A 173 1.18 1.01 -21.58
N LYS A 174 1.84 1.79 -22.45
CA LYS A 174 2.25 3.18 -22.22
C LYS A 174 1.10 4.16 -21.93
N ARG A 175 -0.16 3.76 -22.08
CA ARG A 175 -1.32 4.54 -21.64
C ARG A 175 -1.50 4.47 -20.12
N ALA A 176 -1.05 3.41 -19.48
CA ALA A 176 -1.19 3.17 -18.05
C ALA A 176 0.14 3.37 -17.29
N ILE A 177 1.25 2.93 -17.87
CA ILE A 177 2.57 2.87 -17.25
C ILE A 177 3.51 3.84 -17.98
N TYR A 178 4.38 4.53 -17.25
CA TYR A 178 5.44 5.35 -17.85
C TYR A 178 6.46 4.47 -18.56
N GLU A 179 7.01 4.96 -19.68
CA GLU A 179 8.00 4.19 -20.47
C GLU A 179 9.27 3.90 -19.66
N GLU A 180 9.63 4.80 -18.75
CA GLU A 180 10.76 4.63 -17.82
C GLU A 180 10.52 3.47 -16.84
N THR A 181 9.29 3.26 -16.41
CA THR A 181 8.90 2.14 -15.54
C THR A 181 9.03 0.80 -16.27
N ASP A 182 8.51 0.70 -17.51
CA ASP A 182 8.65 -0.50 -18.34
C ASP A 182 10.13 -0.81 -18.60
N ALA A 183 10.92 0.22 -18.94
CA ALA A 183 12.36 0.08 -19.18
C ALA A 183 13.09 -0.41 -17.92
N LEU A 184 12.79 0.17 -16.74
CA LEU A 184 13.36 -0.25 -15.46
C LEU A 184 13.09 -1.73 -15.17
N LEU A 185 11.84 -2.18 -15.29
CA LEU A 185 11.46 -3.57 -15.02
C LEU A 185 12.17 -4.54 -15.97
N ARG A 186 12.29 -4.20 -17.26
CA ARG A 186 13.04 -5.00 -18.22
C ARG A 186 14.52 -5.04 -17.92
N GLN A 187 15.11 -3.92 -17.52
CA GLN A 187 16.49 -3.83 -17.10
C GLN A 187 16.76 -4.71 -15.88
N MET A 188 15.92 -4.62 -14.83
CA MET A 188 16.04 -5.46 -13.62
C MET A 188 16.06 -6.95 -13.96
N LEU A 189 15.18 -7.42 -14.88
CA LEU A 189 15.21 -8.80 -15.33
C LEU A 189 16.44 -9.14 -16.16
N ALA A 190 16.89 -8.24 -17.04
CA ALA A 190 18.04 -8.46 -17.90
C ALA A 190 19.34 -8.55 -17.08
N GLU A 191 19.48 -7.71 -16.06
CA GLU A 191 20.67 -7.64 -15.20
C GLU A 191 20.69 -8.70 -14.10
N MET A 192 19.60 -9.48 -13.92
CA MET A 192 19.58 -10.56 -12.93
C MET A 192 20.64 -11.61 -13.28
N PRO A 193 21.62 -11.86 -12.39
CA PRO A 193 22.69 -12.84 -12.64
C PRO A 193 22.12 -14.22 -12.95
N GLU A 194 22.72 -14.96 -13.88
CA GLU A 194 22.25 -16.28 -14.29
C GLU A 194 22.17 -17.26 -13.10
N ALA A 195 23.13 -17.21 -12.20
CA ALA A 195 23.14 -18.03 -10.99
C ALA A 195 21.93 -17.73 -10.09
N ALA A 196 21.54 -16.46 -9.94
CA ALA A 196 20.35 -16.06 -9.19
C ALA A 196 19.07 -16.47 -9.93
N ARG A 197 19.02 -16.27 -11.24
CA ARG A 197 17.87 -16.62 -12.10
C ARG A 197 17.51 -18.10 -12.03
N ASN A 198 18.49 -18.97 -11.84
CA ASN A 198 18.32 -20.42 -11.80
C ASN A 198 17.89 -20.97 -10.42
N THR A 199 17.89 -20.14 -9.38
CA THR A 199 17.33 -20.51 -8.07
C THR A 199 15.80 -20.60 -8.13
N PRO A 200 15.13 -21.31 -7.21
CA PRO A 200 13.67 -21.29 -7.10
C PRO A 200 13.11 -19.86 -6.98
N GLU A 201 13.71 -19.05 -6.11
CA GLU A 201 13.33 -17.64 -5.89
C GLU A 201 13.52 -16.79 -7.15
N GLY A 202 14.63 -16.98 -7.87
CA GLY A 202 14.89 -16.26 -9.13
C GLY A 202 13.91 -16.64 -10.23
N LYS A 203 13.59 -17.93 -10.38
CA LYS A 203 12.57 -18.40 -11.33
C LYS A 203 11.20 -17.80 -11.01
N ARG A 204 10.84 -17.74 -9.73
CA ARG A 204 9.62 -17.11 -9.24
C ARG A 204 9.61 -15.61 -9.56
N ALA A 205 10.69 -14.87 -9.25
CA ALA A 205 10.83 -13.45 -9.56
C ALA A 205 10.70 -13.17 -11.06
N VAL A 206 11.35 -13.99 -11.91
CA VAL A 206 11.20 -13.88 -13.37
C VAL A 206 9.77 -14.13 -13.80
N LYS A 207 9.09 -15.13 -13.25
CA LYS A 207 7.70 -15.50 -13.58
C LYS A 207 6.74 -14.36 -13.27
N VAL A 208 6.76 -13.85 -12.01
CA VAL A 208 5.83 -12.81 -11.56
C VAL A 208 6.10 -11.46 -12.22
N THR A 209 7.37 -11.08 -12.41
CA THR A 209 7.71 -9.85 -13.12
C THR A 209 7.35 -9.94 -14.61
N SER A 210 7.54 -11.10 -15.25
CA SER A 210 7.21 -11.30 -16.67
C SER A 210 5.70 -11.24 -16.92
N MET A 211 4.86 -11.53 -15.95
CA MET A 211 3.41 -11.36 -16.02
C MET A 211 3.05 -9.89 -16.28
N MET A 212 3.69 -8.95 -15.58
CA MET A 212 3.40 -7.52 -15.69
C MET A 212 3.60 -6.93 -17.09
N PHE A 213 4.39 -7.58 -17.98
CA PHE A 213 4.55 -7.13 -19.37
C PHE A 213 3.40 -7.57 -20.29
N LYS A 214 2.54 -8.45 -19.83
CA LYS A 214 1.45 -9.03 -20.62
C LYS A 214 0.07 -8.74 -20.03
N GLU A 215 0.02 -8.47 -18.75
CA GLU A 215 -1.19 -8.25 -17.95
C GLU A 215 -1.06 -7.02 -17.04
N PRO A 216 -2.20 -6.52 -16.53
CA PRO A 216 -3.56 -6.96 -16.81
C PRO A 216 -4.07 -6.52 -18.20
N ASN A 217 -5.21 -7.07 -18.63
CA ASN A 217 -5.92 -6.63 -19.82
C ASN A 217 -7.40 -6.41 -19.46
N ILE A 218 -7.65 -5.44 -18.60
CA ILE A 218 -8.98 -5.14 -18.06
C ILE A 218 -9.62 -4.04 -18.93
N ASP A 219 -10.77 -4.34 -19.54
CA ASP A 219 -11.58 -3.33 -20.19
C ASP A 219 -12.13 -2.37 -19.10
N PRO A 220 -11.86 -1.05 -19.18
CA PRO A 220 -12.34 -0.07 -18.21
C PRO A 220 -13.87 -0.12 -17.99
N VAL A 221 -14.63 -0.50 -19.01
CA VAL A 221 -16.11 -0.64 -18.92
C VAL A 221 -16.52 -1.69 -17.88
N LEU A 222 -15.69 -2.70 -17.62
CA LEU A 222 -15.96 -3.72 -16.59
C LEU A 222 -16.00 -3.15 -15.18
N LEU A 223 -15.33 -2.02 -14.93
CA LEU A 223 -15.33 -1.36 -13.61
C LEU A 223 -16.73 -0.87 -13.21
N ALA A 224 -17.65 -0.68 -14.18
CA ALA A 224 -19.05 -0.38 -13.88
C ALA A 224 -19.77 -1.49 -13.08
N LYS A 225 -19.21 -2.72 -13.05
CA LYS A 225 -19.74 -3.83 -12.24
C LYS A 225 -19.35 -3.74 -10.76
N VAL A 226 -18.38 -2.92 -10.40
CA VAL A 226 -17.95 -2.74 -9.01
C VAL A 226 -19.00 -1.94 -8.26
N SER A 227 -19.86 -2.65 -7.54
CA SER A 227 -20.94 -2.03 -6.74
C SER A 227 -20.45 -1.45 -5.41
N ALA A 228 -19.37 -1.99 -4.87
CA ALA A 228 -18.77 -1.56 -3.61
C ALA A 228 -18.23 -0.12 -3.71
N PRO A 229 -18.42 0.71 -2.67
CA PRO A 229 -17.71 1.97 -2.57
C PRO A 229 -16.21 1.75 -2.70
N THR A 230 -15.57 2.52 -3.57
CA THR A 230 -14.15 2.35 -3.92
C THR A 230 -13.36 3.63 -3.67
N LEU A 231 -12.21 3.51 -3.03
CA LEU A 231 -11.21 4.56 -2.93
C LEU A 231 -10.05 4.24 -3.86
N VAL A 232 -9.83 5.11 -4.84
CA VAL A 232 -8.69 5.01 -5.77
C VAL A 232 -7.58 5.93 -5.27
N LEU A 233 -6.37 5.39 -5.09
CA LEU A 233 -5.22 6.08 -4.55
C LEU A 233 -4.02 6.00 -5.49
N ALA A 234 -3.18 7.03 -5.51
CA ALA A 234 -1.83 7.03 -6.11
C ALA A 234 -0.95 8.12 -5.49
N GLY A 235 0.37 8.04 -5.66
CA GLY A 235 1.26 9.18 -5.50
C GLY A 235 1.22 10.09 -6.74
N ASP A 236 1.59 11.36 -6.59
CA ASP A 236 1.72 12.28 -7.72
C ASP A 236 2.98 12.02 -8.59
N HIS A 237 3.93 11.25 -8.04
CA HIS A 237 5.13 10.75 -8.70
C HIS A 237 5.12 9.21 -8.78
N ASP A 238 3.94 8.62 -9.05
CA ASP A 238 3.76 7.18 -9.12
C ASP A 238 4.38 6.58 -10.40
N LEU A 239 4.61 5.26 -10.40
CA LEU A 239 5.01 4.47 -11.57
C LEU A 239 3.86 4.32 -12.59
N ILE A 240 2.62 4.45 -12.11
CA ILE A 240 1.39 4.43 -12.90
C ILE A 240 1.01 5.87 -13.24
N ARG A 241 0.66 6.12 -14.50
CA ARG A 241 0.28 7.46 -14.96
C ARG A 241 -0.94 7.99 -14.21
N THR A 242 -0.84 9.23 -13.76
CA THR A 242 -1.95 9.88 -13.03
C THR A 242 -3.23 9.91 -13.87
N GLU A 243 -3.11 10.11 -15.19
CA GLU A 243 -4.26 10.10 -16.11
C GLU A 243 -4.96 8.75 -16.12
N HIS A 244 -4.19 7.65 -15.97
CA HIS A 244 -4.74 6.30 -15.90
C HIS A 244 -5.44 6.03 -14.55
N ILE A 245 -4.91 6.54 -13.44
CA ILE A 245 -5.59 6.53 -12.14
C ILE A 245 -6.92 7.26 -12.21
N VAL A 246 -6.98 8.41 -12.90
CA VAL A 246 -8.23 9.15 -13.15
C VAL A 246 -9.16 8.37 -14.06
N GLU A 247 -8.65 7.65 -15.07
CA GLU A 247 -9.45 6.75 -15.92
C GLU A 247 -10.13 5.67 -15.07
N ILE A 248 -9.40 5.00 -14.18
CA ILE A 248 -9.97 4.00 -13.24
C ILE A 248 -11.09 4.63 -12.41
N TYR A 249 -10.80 5.76 -11.77
CA TYR A 249 -11.78 6.48 -10.94
C TYR A 249 -13.07 6.83 -11.70
N THR A 250 -12.96 7.29 -12.93
CA THR A 250 -14.12 7.76 -13.73
C THR A 250 -15.01 6.63 -14.23
N HIS A 251 -14.49 5.40 -14.34
CA HIS A 251 -15.27 4.23 -14.74
C HIS A 251 -15.95 3.51 -13.56
N LEU A 252 -15.60 3.85 -12.31
CA LEU A 252 -16.22 3.28 -11.12
C LEU A 252 -17.49 4.06 -10.72
N PRO A 253 -18.63 3.37 -10.47
CA PRO A 253 -19.88 4.05 -10.17
C PRO A 253 -19.92 4.76 -8.81
N ASN A 254 -19.18 4.25 -7.83
CA ASN A 254 -19.16 4.69 -6.44
C ASN A 254 -17.75 4.93 -5.95
N ALA A 255 -17.02 5.87 -6.56
CA ALA A 255 -15.61 6.09 -6.26
C ALA A 255 -15.30 7.42 -5.58
N GLN A 256 -14.23 7.40 -4.80
CA GLN A 256 -13.49 8.56 -4.31
C GLN A 256 -12.06 8.48 -4.86
N LEU A 257 -11.41 9.63 -5.05
CA LEU A 257 -10.04 9.72 -5.54
C LEU A 257 -9.19 10.52 -4.57
N ALA A 258 -8.00 10.03 -4.26
CA ALA A 258 -6.96 10.81 -3.61
C ALA A 258 -5.61 10.58 -4.31
N ILE A 259 -4.95 11.67 -4.68
CA ILE A 259 -3.56 11.68 -5.14
C ILE A 259 -2.73 12.31 -4.02
N PHE A 260 -1.78 11.57 -3.50
CA PHE A 260 -0.91 12.02 -2.41
C PHE A 260 0.19 12.92 -2.98
N PRO A 261 0.33 14.15 -2.47
CA PRO A 261 1.39 15.05 -2.91
C PRO A 261 2.75 14.56 -2.42
N ASP A 262 3.83 14.87 -3.17
CA ASP A 262 5.22 14.52 -2.88
C ASP A 262 5.38 13.02 -2.52
N SER A 263 4.70 12.16 -3.30
CA SER A 263 4.59 10.73 -3.00
C SER A 263 4.81 9.87 -4.24
N THR A 264 5.57 8.79 -4.06
CA THR A 264 5.85 7.81 -5.10
C THR A 264 4.91 6.60 -5.02
N HIS A 265 5.17 5.59 -5.84
CA HIS A 265 4.54 4.27 -5.75
C HIS A 265 4.66 3.61 -4.37
N MET A 266 5.67 4.07 -3.59
CA MET A 266 6.05 3.48 -2.30
C MET A 266 5.39 4.16 -1.09
N VAL A 267 4.40 5.02 -1.26
CA VAL A 267 3.72 5.74 -0.17
C VAL A 267 3.25 4.84 0.99
N PRO A 268 2.81 3.57 0.79
CA PRO A 268 2.46 2.67 1.90
C PRO A 268 3.62 2.41 2.87
N PHE A 269 4.86 2.59 2.41
CA PHE A 269 6.11 2.36 3.17
C PHE A 269 6.76 3.67 3.60
N ASP A 270 6.79 4.65 2.70
CA ASP A 270 7.48 5.93 2.94
C ASP A 270 6.68 6.84 3.87
N ASN A 271 5.34 6.77 3.79
CA ASN A 271 4.43 7.54 4.64
C ASN A 271 3.21 6.71 5.06
N PRO A 272 3.42 5.65 5.87
CA PRO A 272 2.33 4.76 6.28
C PRO A 272 1.25 5.45 7.12
N GLU A 273 1.57 6.50 7.84
CA GLU A 273 0.60 7.29 8.62
C GLU A 273 -0.42 7.98 7.69
N LEU A 274 0.04 8.68 6.67
CA LEU A 274 -0.81 9.32 5.68
C LEU A 274 -1.66 8.28 4.92
N PHE A 275 -1.03 7.20 4.48
CA PHE A 275 -1.69 6.12 3.76
C PHE A 275 -2.78 5.46 4.61
N ASN A 276 -2.43 4.95 5.78
CA ASN A 276 -3.35 4.24 6.68
C ASN A 276 -4.48 5.15 7.18
N GLY A 277 -4.16 6.40 7.54
CA GLY A 277 -5.14 7.38 8.02
C GLY A 277 -6.18 7.74 6.94
N THR A 278 -5.75 7.86 5.68
CA THR A 278 -6.66 8.11 4.55
C THR A 278 -7.60 6.93 4.32
N ILE A 279 -7.07 5.71 4.38
CA ILE A 279 -7.85 4.47 4.23
C ILE A 279 -8.84 4.32 5.38
N GLU A 280 -8.39 4.48 6.64
CA GLU A 280 -9.29 4.35 7.79
C GLU A 280 -10.44 5.35 7.73
N ARG A 281 -10.18 6.59 7.37
CA ARG A 281 -11.24 7.59 7.17
C ARG A 281 -12.29 7.12 6.15
N PHE A 282 -11.85 6.53 5.04
CA PHE A 282 -12.75 5.98 4.03
C PHE A 282 -13.52 4.77 4.55
N LEU A 283 -12.84 3.83 5.21
CA LEU A 283 -13.45 2.59 5.70
C LEU A 283 -14.45 2.85 6.84
N ALA A 284 -14.13 3.76 7.77
CA ALA A 284 -14.98 4.08 8.92
C ALA A 284 -16.19 4.95 8.55
N THR A 285 -16.14 5.71 7.46
CA THR A 285 -17.20 6.65 7.08
C THR A 285 -18.22 5.99 6.16
N PRO A 286 -19.54 6.08 6.41
CA PRO A 286 -20.53 5.65 5.44
C PRO A 286 -20.35 6.35 4.10
N PHE A 287 -20.37 5.57 3.01
CA PHE A 287 -20.23 6.15 1.68
C PHE A 287 -21.51 6.90 1.30
N VAL A 288 -21.34 8.16 0.92
CA VAL A 288 -22.40 8.99 0.33
C VAL A 288 -21.87 9.56 -0.96
N LYS A 289 -22.50 9.18 -2.08
CA LYS A 289 -22.19 9.77 -3.38
C LYS A 289 -22.52 11.26 -3.36
N LYS A 290 -21.55 12.09 -3.71
CA LYS A 290 -21.73 13.54 -3.73
C LYS A 290 -22.24 14.00 -5.08
N ASP A 291 -23.26 14.83 -5.05
CA ASP A 291 -23.71 15.61 -6.22
C ASP A 291 -23.02 16.97 -6.23
N ARG A 292 -22.27 17.23 -7.30
CA ARG A 292 -21.37 18.40 -7.39
C ARG A 292 -22.10 19.71 -7.03
N ILE A 293 -23.22 20.01 -7.68
CA ILE A 293 -23.91 21.29 -7.48
C ILE A 293 -24.74 21.30 -6.18
N PRO A 294 -25.69 20.36 -5.93
CA PRO A 294 -26.51 20.37 -4.73
C PRO A 294 -25.68 20.35 -3.43
N ASP A 295 -24.63 19.51 -3.36
CA ASP A 295 -23.82 19.42 -2.13
C ASP A 295 -22.90 20.62 -1.94
N THR A 296 -22.42 21.24 -3.03
CA THR A 296 -21.70 22.52 -2.96
C THR A 296 -22.61 23.64 -2.47
N MET A 297 -23.82 23.72 -2.97
CA MET A 297 -24.80 24.73 -2.54
C MET A 297 -25.19 24.59 -1.07
N LYS A 298 -25.42 23.36 -0.59
CA LYS A 298 -25.65 23.09 0.84
C LYS A 298 -24.48 23.57 1.72
N SER A 299 -23.24 23.39 1.25
CA SER A 299 -22.06 23.85 1.98
C SER A 299 -21.96 25.38 2.00
N TYR A 300 -22.31 26.02 0.88
CA TYR A 300 -22.35 27.49 0.77
C TYR A 300 -23.42 28.10 1.68
N GLU A 301 -24.62 27.53 1.72
CA GLU A 301 -25.71 27.95 2.62
C GLU A 301 -25.31 27.85 4.09
N LYS A 302 -24.63 26.76 4.50
CA LYS A 302 -24.10 26.60 5.86
C LYS A 302 -23.06 27.66 6.20
N LEU A 303 -22.16 27.99 5.26
CA LEU A 303 -21.17 29.06 5.45
C LEU A 303 -21.86 30.41 5.66
N GLN A 304 -22.85 30.77 4.83
CA GLN A 304 -23.59 32.02 4.98
C GLN A 304 -24.34 32.10 6.32
N ALA A 305 -25.02 31.02 6.72
CA ALA A 305 -25.71 30.96 8.01
C ALA A 305 -24.74 31.06 9.22
N GLY A 306 -23.48 30.64 9.07
CA GLY A 306 -22.43 30.82 10.08
C GLY A 306 -21.88 32.25 10.15
N LEU A 307 -21.84 32.98 9.04
CA LEU A 307 -21.37 34.36 8.96
C LEU A 307 -22.43 35.38 9.43
N ALA A 308 -23.69 34.98 9.47
CA ALA A 308 -24.82 35.83 9.91
C ALA A 308 -25.03 35.82 11.43
N LYS A 309 -24.25 35.04 12.17
CA LYS A 309 -24.21 34.98 13.66
C LYS A 309 -23.02 35.72 14.20
#